data_3f5cbc74d17a004795952079ac5faea5
#
_entry.id   3f5cbc74d17a004795952079ac5faea5
#
_cell.length_a   1.000
_cell.length_b   1.000
_cell.length_c   1.000
_cell.angle_alpha   90.00
_cell.angle_beta   90.00
_cell.angle_gamma   90.00
#
_symmetry.space_group_name_H-M   'P 1'
#
loop_
_entity.id
_entity.type
_entity.pdbx_description
1 polymer ?
#
loop_
_entity_poly.entity_id
_entity_poly.type
_entity_poly.pdbx_seq_one_letter_code
_entity_poly.pdbx_strand_id
1 'polypeptide(L)'
;MWRLFVSDLRDRWLDWAGVLLVAFFCGLAGGWSDLLISSSYGLEPDASRRLFNAGTATLFLTWVASVPVSASVARLVAKRKEPIYAVWRLLGMRRRYAGLCFFTQMATVSFLGLTLGLLAFGSMIPYFDGIIPSLGARLDFVPSITVICVELLSFVFGGLGSFVSSLNVSPVKAFDGQSLPRKRLSVFRVIVGVVSAI
;
A
#
# COMPACT_ATOMS: atom_id res chain seq x y z
N MET A 1 7.46 -3.27 -24.16
CA MET A 1 6.68 -3.33 -22.91
C MET A 1 7.22 -2.37 -21.85
N TRP A 2 8.50 -2.43 -21.50
CA TRP A 2 9.11 -1.54 -20.50
C TRP A 2 8.99 -0.04 -20.83
N ARG A 3 9.20 0.35 -22.08
CA ARG A 3 9.03 1.76 -22.51
C ARG A 3 7.60 2.28 -22.35
N LEU A 4 6.59 1.48 -22.64
CA LEU A 4 5.18 1.83 -22.41
C LEU A 4 4.86 1.97 -20.93
N PHE A 5 5.44 1.11 -20.08
CA PHE A 5 5.30 1.15 -18.64
C PHE A 5 5.85 2.48 -18.06
N VAL A 6 7.07 2.86 -18.45
CA VAL A 6 7.73 4.08 -17.96
C VAL A 6 7.04 5.33 -18.50
N SER A 7 6.63 5.35 -19.77
CA SER A 7 5.89 6.47 -20.37
C SER A 7 4.54 6.69 -19.68
N ASP A 8 3.76 5.63 -19.47
CA ASP A 8 2.46 5.73 -18.80
C ASP A 8 2.58 6.20 -17.34
N LEU A 9 3.62 5.75 -16.63
CA LEU A 9 3.90 6.20 -15.27
C LEU A 9 4.31 7.68 -15.23
N ARG A 10 5.11 8.15 -16.19
CA ARG A 10 5.58 9.53 -16.30
C ARG A 10 4.48 10.50 -16.70
N ASP A 11 3.68 10.13 -17.70
CA ASP A 11 2.67 11.02 -18.28
C ASP A 11 1.44 11.18 -17.37
N ARG A 12 1.21 10.21 -16.47
CA ARG A 12 0.03 10.15 -15.59
C ARG A 12 0.40 9.84 -14.13
N TRP A 13 1.48 10.42 -13.65
CA TRP A 13 1.93 10.21 -12.27
C TRP A 13 0.89 10.65 -11.22
N LEU A 14 0.04 11.64 -11.55
CA LEU A 14 -1.04 12.11 -10.67
C LEU A 14 -2.08 11.02 -10.37
N ASP A 15 -2.28 10.05 -11.27
CA ASP A 15 -3.20 8.93 -11.00
C ASP A 15 -2.65 8.01 -9.91
N TRP A 16 -1.32 7.96 -9.77
CA TRP A 16 -0.62 7.16 -8.78
C TRP A 16 -0.30 7.91 -7.48
N ALA A 17 -0.49 9.24 -7.47
CA ALA A 17 -0.19 10.07 -6.30
C ALA A 17 -0.95 9.60 -5.04
N GLY A 18 -2.19 9.14 -5.20
CA GLY A 18 -2.97 8.56 -4.10
C GLY A 18 -2.36 7.29 -3.51
N VAL A 19 -1.86 6.38 -4.37
CA VAL A 19 -1.17 5.16 -3.91
C VAL A 19 0.12 5.51 -3.20
N LEU A 20 0.92 6.41 -3.79
CA LEU A 20 2.18 6.87 -3.23
C LEU A 20 1.98 7.53 -1.86
N LEU A 21 0.96 8.38 -1.73
CA LEU A 21 0.66 9.08 -0.48
C LEU A 21 0.22 8.11 0.62
N VAL A 22 -0.67 7.17 0.31
CA VAL A 22 -1.08 6.13 1.27
C VAL A 22 0.12 5.26 1.67
N ALA A 23 0.94 4.83 0.70
CA ALA A 23 2.15 4.05 0.99
C ALA A 23 3.16 4.84 1.84
N PHE A 24 3.30 6.14 1.60
CA PHE A 24 4.14 7.02 2.41
C PHE A 24 3.69 7.06 3.88
N PHE A 25 2.39 7.24 4.13
CA PHE A 25 1.88 7.23 5.49
C PHE A 25 1.97 5.85 6.16
N CYS A 26 1.76 4.77 5.40
CA CYS A 26 2.01 3.41 5.91
C CYS A 26 3.50 3.21 6.26
N GLY A 27 4.41 3.75 5.46
CA GLY A 27 5.85 3.74 5.75
C GLY A 27 6.22 4.51 7.01
N LEU A 28 5.60 5.67 7.24
CA LEU A 28 5.76 6.44 8.49
C LEU A 28 5.26 5.66 9.71
N ALA A 29 4.05 5.07 9.62
CA ALA A 29 3.49 4.28 10.70
C ALA A 29 4.31 3.00 10.96
N GLY A 30 4.79 2.36 9.89
CA GLY A 30 5.70 1.23 9.96
C GLY A 30 7.05 1.57 10.60
N GLY A 31 7.56 2.79 10.35
CA GLY A 31 8.76 3.32 11.00
C GLY A 31 8.62 3.41 12.52
N TRP A 32 7.42 3.73 13.02
CA TRP A 32 7.14 3.69 14.46
C TRP A 32 7.25 2.26 15.02
N SER A 33 6.73 1.28 14.29
CA SER A 33 6.86 -0.13 14.68
C SER A 33 8.31 -0.60 14.65
N ASP A 34 9.07 -0.20 13.62
CA ASP A 34 10.50 -0.49 13.49
C ASP A 34 11.30 0.08 14.66
N LEU A 35 11.06 1.33 15.02
CA LEU A 35 11.70 1.97 16.17
C LEU A 35 11.46 1.18 17.48
N LEU A 36 10.22 0.76 17.74
CA LEU A 36 9.90 -0.02 18.95
C LEU A 36 10.59 -1.39 18.96
N ILE A 37 10.63 -2.05 17.80
CA ILE A 37 11.29 -3.35 17.68
C ILE A 37 12.81 -3.18 17.81
N SER A 38 13.40 -2.22 17.12
CA SER A 38 14.85 -1.97 17.15
C SER A 38 15.33 -1.53 18.54
N SER A 39 14.57 -0.69 19.23
CA SER A 39 14.88 -0.25 20.59
C SER A 39 14.75 -1.37 21.62
N SER A 40 14.05 -2.47 21.31
CA SER A 40 13.96 -3.62 22.18
C SER A 40 15.29 -4.38 22.33
N TYR A 41 16.17 -4.29 21.31
CA TYR A 41 17.47 -4.94 21.32
C TYR A 41 18.48 -4.16 22.19
N GLY A 42 18.72 -4.58 23.41
CA GLY A 42 19.69 -3.95 24.30
C GLY A 42 19.13 -3.51 25.64
N LEU A 43 17.84 -3.75 25.88
CA LEU A 43 17.17 -3.52 27.15
C LEU A 43 17.12 -4.81 27.98
N GLU A 44 16.78 -4.65 29.27
CA GLU A 44 16.53 -5.78 30.16
C GLU A 44 15.41 -6.71 29.64
N PRO A 45 15.44 -8.03 29.92
CA PRO A 45 14.56 -9.02 29.29
C PRO A 45 13.06 -8.68 29.35
N ASP A 46 12.60 -8.11 30.47
CA ASP A 46 11.19 -7.80 30.67
C ASP A 46 10.76 -6.53 29.87
N ALA A 47 11.61 -5.51 29.84
CA ALA A 47 11.38 -4.29 29.08
C ALA A 47 11.47 -4.59 27.56
N SER A 48 12.46 -5.37 27.15
CA SER A 48 12.65 -5.83 25.78
C SER A 48 11.40 -6.54 25.25
N ARG A 49 10.86 -7.51 25.99
CA ARG A 49 9.64 -8.23 25.59
C ARG A 49 8.43 -7.32 25.43
N ARG A 50 8.25 -6.34 26.33
CA ARG A 50 7.13 -5.40 26.26
C ARG A 50 7.23 -4.52 25.01
N LEU A 51 8.40 -3.97 24.73
CA LEU A 51 8.61 -3.12 23.54
C LEU A 51 8.49 -3.93 22.24
N PHE A 52 9.05 -5.13 22.18
CA PHE A 52 8.91 -6.01 21.03
C PHE A 52 7.44 -6.37 20.76
N ASN A 53 6.68 -6.72 21.80
CA ASN A 53 5.26 -7.03 21.67
C ASN A 53 4.45 -5.80 21.25
N ALA A 54 4.77 -4.62 21.77
CA ALA A 54 4.13 -3.38 21.35
C ALA A 54 4.44 -3.05 19.90
N GLY A 55 5.69 -3.18 19.46
CA GLY A 55 6.11 -2.95 18.06
C GLY A 55 5.43 -3.91 17.09
N THR A 56 5.41 -5.21 17.41
CA THR A 56 4.73 -6.21 16.58
C THR A 56 3.21 -6.04 16.54
N ALA A 57 2.59 -5.67 17.66
CA ALA A 57 1.16 -5.36 17.70
C ALA A 57 0.83 -4.13 16.85
N THR A 58 1.65 -3.07 16.91
CA THR A 58 1.49 -1.87 16.09
C THR A 58 1.65 -2.20 14.61
N LEU A 59 2.65 -3.00 14.24
CA LEU A 59 2.86 -3.45 12.87
C LEU A 59 1.64 -4.23 12.35
N PHE A 60 1.12 -5.14 13.16
CA PHE A 60 -0.06 -5.92 12.79
C PHE A 60 -1.31 -5.04 12.60
N LEU A 61 -1.55 -4.10 13.51
CA LEU A 61 -2.67 -3.17 13.40
C LEU A 61 -2.54 -2.28 12.16
N THR A 62 -1.35 -1.75 11.88
CA THR A 62 -1.08 -0.95 10.67
C THR A 62 -1.33 -1.79 9.43
N TRP A 63 -0.87 -3.04 9.40
CA TRP A 63 -1.09 -3.96 8.29
C TRP A 63 -2.59 -4.23 8.05
N VAL A 64 -3.36 -4.51 9.10
CA VAL A 64 -4.81 -4.73 9.00
C VAL A 64 -5.54 -3.48 8.51
N ALA A 65 -5.14 -2.29 8.97
CA ALA A 65 -5.73 -1.03 8.56
C ALA A 65 -5.35 -0.65 7.12
N SER A 66 -4.13 -0.96 6.67
CA SER A 66 -3.63 -0.61 5.33
C SER A 66 -4.30 -1.41 4.21
N VAL A 67 -4.75 -2.65 4.45
CA VAL A 67 -5.42 -3.48 3.43
C VAL A 67 -6.69 -2.84 2.86
N PRO A 68 -7.69 -2.40 3.63
CA PRO A 68 -8.90 -1.78 3.08
C PRO A 68 -8.62 -0.42 2.42
N VAL A 69 -7.67 0.35 2.95
CA VAL A 69 -7.29 1.64 2.38
C VAL A 69 -6.63 1.44 1.02
N SER A 70 -5.63 0.55 0.93
CA SER A 70 -4.96 0.21 -0.31
C SER A 70 -5.94 -0.37 -1.34
N ALA A 71 -6.89 -1.22 -0.92
CA ALA A 71 -7.94 -1.75 -1.78
C ALA A 71 -8.85 -0.65 -2.35
N SER A 72 -9.16 0.38 -1.56
CA SER A 72 -9.99 1.49 -1.99
C SER A 72 -9.28 2.36 -3.02
N VAL A 73 -8.02 2.69 -2.77
CA VAL A 73 -7.19 3.49 -3.69
C VAL A 73 -6.90 2.70 -4.96
N ALA A 74 -6.57 1.42 -4.87
CA ALA A 74 -6.35 0.55 -6.03
C ALA A 74 -7.58 0.49 -6.94
N ARG A 75 -8.80 0.44 -6.37
CA ARG A 75 -10.05 0.49 -7.16
C ARG A 75 -10.22 1.82 -7.88
N LEU A 76 -9.88 2.92 -7.22
CA LEU A 76 -9.98 4.25 -7.82
C LEU A 76 -9.05 4.37 -9.04
N VAL A 77 -7.80 3.94 -8.87
CA VAL A 77 -6.79 3.94 -9.94
C VAL A 77 -7.20 2.98 -11.06
N ALA A 78 -7.67 1.77 -10.73
CA ALA A 78 -8.14 0.82 -11.72
C ALA A 78 -9.28 1.38 -12.58
N LYS A 79 -10.27 2.07 -11.96
CA LYS A 79 -11.36 2.73 -12.69
C LYS A 79 -10.87 3.83 -13.62
N ARG A 80 -9.91 4.65 -13.19
CA ARG A 80 -9.34 5.71 -14.02
C ARG A 80 -8.58 5.15 -15.22
N LYS A 81 -7.97 3.98 -15.08
CA LYS A 81 -7.19 3.33 -16.15
C LYS A 81 -8.03 2.39 -17.03
N GLU A 82 -9.28 2.16 -16.70
CA GLU A 82 -10.19 1.28 -17.43
C GLU A 82 -10.25 1.60 -18.95
N PRO A 83 -10.41 2.86 -19.38
CA PRO A 83 -10.47 3.20 -20.81
C PRO A 83 -9.16 2.90 -21.54
N ILE A 84 -8.02 3.09 -20.88
CA ILE A 84 -6.69 2.82 -21.46
C ILE A 84 -6.51 1.31 -21.68
N TYR A 85 -6.86 0.51 -20.70
CA TYR A 85 -6.78 -0.95 -20.81
C TYR A 85 -7.77 -1.50 -21.83
N ALA A 86 -8.93 -0.85 -22.01
CA ALA A 86 -9.86 -1.20 -23.09
C ALA A 86 -9.23 -0.98 -24.47
N VAL A 87 -8.56 0.16 -24.69
CA VAL A 87 -7.84 0.44 -25.96
C VAL A 87 -6.70 -0.57 -26.16
N TRP A 88 -5.90 -0.88 -25.16
CA TRP A 88 -4.81 -1.87 -25.29
C TRP A 88 -5.33 -3.26 -25.62
N ARG A 89 -6.50 -3.61 -25.10
CA ARG A 89 -7.17 -4.88 -25.44
C ARG A 89 -7.68 -4.91 -26.87
N LEU A 90 -8.19 -3.80 -27.40
CA LEU A 90 -8.56 -3.70 -28.83
C LEU A 90 -7.35 -3.84 -29.74
N LEU A 91 -6.17 -3.37 -29.30
CA LEU A 91 -4.89 -3.56 -29.98
C LEU A 91 -4.30 -4.98 -29.83
N GLY A 92 -5.05 -5.92 -29.24
CA GLY A 92 -4.67 -7.34 -29.14
C GLY A 92 -3.93 -7.73 -27.83
N MET A 93 -3.84 -6.85 -26.84
CA MET A 93 -3.21 -7.18 -25.56
C MET A 93 -4.05 -8.23 -24.79
N ARG A 94 -3.42 -9.32 -24.38
CA ARG A 94 -4.06 -10.34 -23.54
C ARG A 94 -4.38 -9.78 -22.16
N ARG A 95 -5.54 -10.15 -21.61
CA ARG A 95 -6.02 -9.73 -20.26
C ARG A 95 -4.96 -9.84 -19.16
N ARG A 96 -4.21 -10.95 -19.17
CA ARG A 96 -3.17 -11.22 -18.16
C ARG A 96 -2.06 -10.18 -18.15
N TYR A 97 -1.66 -9.69 -19.34
CA TYR A 97 -0.59 -8.68 -19.44
C TYR A 97 -1.02 -7.30 -18.95
N ALA A 98 -2.26 -6.89 -19.22
CA ALA A 98 -2.79 -5.63 -18.71
C ALA A 98 -2.85 -5.64 -17.18
N GLY A 99 -3.31 -6.75 -16.59
CA GLY A 99 -3.33 -6.90 -15.15
C GLY A 99 -1.95 -6.94 -14.51
N LEU A 100 -1.00 -7.66 -15.13
CA LEU A 100 0.38 -7.74 -14.63
C LEU A 100 1.06 -6.35 -14.69
N CYS A 101 0.76 -5.56 -15.72
CA CYS A 101 1.24 -4.18 -15.83
C CYS A 101 0.70 -3.31 -14.70
N PHE A 102 -0.60 -3.41 -14.38
CA PHE A 102 -1.20 -2.71 -13.25
C PHE A 102 -0.55 -3.08 -11.91
N PHE A 103 -0.36 -4.39 -11.69
CA PHE A 103 0.27 -4.90 -10.47
C PHE A 103 1.70 -4.42 -10.28
N THR A 104 2.52 -4.50 -11.34
CA THR A 104 3.90 -4.02 -11.30
C THR A 104 3.97 -2.52 -11.04
N GLN A 105 3.11 -1.72 -11.67
CA GLN A 105 3.04 -0.28 -11.41
C GLN A 105 2.66 0.00 -9.95
N MET A 106 1.62 -0.67 -9.44
CA MET A 106 1.17 -0.53 -8.07
C MET A 106 2.25 -0.91 -7.07
N ALA A 107 2.90 -2.06 -7.26
CA ALA A 107 3.99 -2.53 -6.40
C ALA A 107 5.19 -1.56 -6.39
N THR A 108 5.58 -1.05 -7.58
CA THR A 108 6.69 -0.10 -7.70
C THR A 108 6.38 1.22 -6.98
N VAL A 109 5.19 1.78 -7.19
CA VAL A 109 4.80 3.05 -6.55
C VAL A 109 4.65 2.87 -5.04
N SER A 110 4.05 1.75 -4.59
CA SER A 110 3.93 1.44 -3.15
C SER A 110 5.30 1.25 -2.51
N PHE A 111 6.22 0.55 -3.16
CA PHE A 111 7.58 0.38 -2.66
C PHE A 111 8.30 1.73 -2.51
N LEU A 112 8.19 2.62 -3.50
CA LEU A 112 8.76 3.97 -3.43
C LEU A 112 8.12 4.79 -2.30
N GLY A 113 6.80 4.73 -2.14
CA GLY A 113 6.09 5.42 -1.06
C GLY A 113 6.52 4.93 0.31
N LEU A 114 6.56 3.60 0.51
CA LEU A 114 6.98 2.98 1.78
C LEU A 114 8.42 3.35 2.14
N THR A 115 9.35 3.26 1.19
CA THR A 115 10.76 3.62 1.43
C THR A 115 10.91 5.10 1.76
N LEU A 116 10.22 5.99 1.05
CA LEU A 116 10.22 7.42 1.35
C LEU A 116 9.63 7.72 2.74
N GLY A 117 8.53 7.03 3.11
CA GLY A 117 7.92 7.15 4.43
C GLY A 117 8.86 6.71 5.55
N LEU A 118 9.52 5.58 5.38
CA LEU A 118 10.50 5.07 6.34
C LEU A 118 11.72 5.99 6.46
N LEU A 119 12.24 6.51 5.35
CA LEU A 119 13.34 7.47 5.36
C LEU A 119 12.94 8.80 6.04
N ALA A 120 11.72 9.29 5.77
CA ALA A 120 11.20 10.47 6.43
C ALA A 120 11.07 10.25 7.94
N PHE A 121 10.62 9.06 8.37
CA PHE A 121 10.59 8.69 9.79
C PHE A 121 12.01 8.65 10.37
N GLY A 122 12.96 8.05 9.66
CA GLY A 122 14.38 8.00 10.05
C GLY A 122 14.98 9.39 10.31
N SER A 123 14.58 10.39 9.52
CA SER A 123 15.03 11.78 9.73
C SER A 123 14.48 12.42 11.01
N MET A 124 13.42 11.85 11.59
CA MET A 124 12.83 12.32 12.86
C MET A 124 13.50 11.70 14.10
N ILE A 125 14.29 10.63 13.94
CA ILE A 125 14.94 9.93 15.07
C ILE A 125 15.77 10.86 15.96
N PRO A 126 16.60 11.80 15.44
CA PRO A 126 17.37 12.71 16.28
C PRO A 126 16.50 13.56 17.22
N TYR A 127 15.26 13.87 16.82
CA TYR A 127 14.31 14.58 17.67
C TYR A 127 13.81 13.71 18.82
N PHE A 128 13.58 12.42 18.57
CA PHE A 128 13.16 11.48 19.61
C PHE A 128 14.27 11.22 20.63
N ASP A 129 15.51 11.07 20.17
CA ASP A 129 16.67 10.93 21.07
C ASP A 129 16.88 12.17 21.94
N GLY A 130 16.59 13.37 21.42
CA GLY A 130 16.65 14.62 22.19
C GLY A 130 15.58 14.71 23.28
N ILE A 131 14.41 14.06 23.10
CA ILE A 131 13.30 14.08 24.06
C ILE A 131 13.41 12.93 25.06
N ILE A 132 13.80 11.74 24.60
CA ILE A 132 13.88 10.51 25.41
C ILE A 132 15.23 9.80 25.15
N PRO A 133 16.33 10.30 25.75
CA PRO A 133 17.67 9.73 25.51
C PRO A 133 17.79 8.27 25.93
N SER A 134 16.95 7.83 26.87
CA SER A 134 16.95 6.44 27.38
C SER A 134 16.35 5.41 26.38
N LEU A 135 15.71 5.89 25.31
CA LEU A 135 15.09 4.98 24.33
C LEU A 135 16.12 4.37 23.37
N GLY A 136 17.30 5.04 23.18
CA GLY A 136 18.32 4.60 22.24
C GLY A 136 17.73 4.44 20.82
N ALA A 137 16.96 5.44 20.40
CA ALA A 137 16.17 5.38 19.18
C ALA A 137 17.05 5.13 17.94
N ARG A 138 16.87 4.01 17.28
CA ARG A 138 17.62 3.64 16.06
C ARG A 138 16.72 2.84 15.14
N LEU A 139 17.02 2.89 13.86
CA LEU A 139 16.43 1.98 12.87
C LEU A 139 17.46 0.92 12.51
N ASP A 140 17.08 -0.33 12.67
CA ASP A 140 17.90 -1.45 12.25
C ASP A 140 17.46 -1.97 10.88
N PHE A 141 18.41 -2.43 10.07
CA PHE A 141 18.15 -2.85 8.69
C PHE A 141 17.15 -4.02 8.58
N VAL A 142 17.24 -4.98 9.49
CA VAL A 142 16.39 -6.19 9.46
C VAL A 142 14.93 -5.88 9.77
N PRO A 143 14.57 -5.17 10.85
CA PRO A 143 13.19 -4.72 11.10
C PRO A 143 12.66 -3.82 9.99
N SER A 144 13.47 -2.89 9.45
CA SER A 144 13.06 -2.01 8.36
C SER A 144 12.63 -2.78 7.10
N ILE A 145 13.40 -3.80 6.70
CA ILE A 145 13.02 -4.67 5.58
C ILE A 145 11.75 -5.45 5.90
N THR A 146 11.59 -5.93 7.11
CA THR A 146 10.40 -6.68 7.54
C THR A 146 9.16 -5.80 7.42
N VAL A 147 9.22 -4.55 7.88
CA VAL A 147 8.14 -3.55 7.75
C VAL A 147 7.78 -3.32 6.29
N ILE A 148 8.78 -3.07 5.42
CA ILE A 148 8.55 -2.86 3.98
C ILE A 148 7.88 -4.09 3.36
N CYS A 149 8.36 -5.29 3.65
CA CYS A 149 7.79 -6.52 3.10
C CYS A 149 6.33 -6.75 3.55
N VAL A 150 6.05 -6.58 4.84
CA VAL A 150 4.71 -6.76 5.40
C VAL A 150 3.73 -5.74 4.82
N GLU A 151 4.11 -4.46 4.77
CA GLU A 151 3.27 -3.41 4.21
C GLU A 151 3.10 -3.55 2.69
N LEU A 152 4.13 -3.95 1.96
CA LEU A 152 4.02 -4.22 0.52
C LEU A 152 3.03 -5.35 0.24
N LEU A 153 3.03 -6.41 1.06
CA LEU A 153 2.03 -7.47 0.97
C LEU A 153 0.61 -6.93 1.15
N SER A 154 0.37 -5.97 2.06
CA SER A 154 -0.96 -5.37 2.23
C SER A 154 -1.44 -4.67 0.95
N PHE A 155 -0.55 -3.95 0.25
CA PHE A 155 -0.88 -3.32 -1.04
C PHE A 155 -1.16 -4.36 -2.13
N VAL A 156 -0.42 -5.46 -2.15
CA VAL A 156 -0.67 -6.58 -3.09
C VAL A 156 -2.05 -7.20 -2.81
N PHE A 157 -2.36 -7.52 -1.56
CA PHE A 157 -3.68 -8.08 -1.19
C PHE A 157 -4.81 -7.10 -1.45
N GLY A 158 -4.65 -5.83 -1.11
CA GLY A 158 -5.62 -4.78 -1.41
C GLY A 158 -5.86 -4.61 -2.92
N GLY A 159 -4.80 -4.70 -3.71
CA GLY A 159 -4.86 -4.60 -5.18
C GLY A 159 -5.51 -5.79 -5.88
N LEU A 160 -5.46 -7.00 -5.30
CA LEU A 160 -6.02 -8.22 -5.91
C LEU A 160 -7.51 -8.09 -6.27
N GLY A 161 -8.31 -7.54 -5.38
CA GLY A 161 -9.74 -7.33 -5.62
C GLY A 161 -10.02 -6.40 -6.80
N SER A 162 -9.20 -5.37 -6.96
CA SER A 162 -9.30 -4.40 -8.06
C SER A 162 -8.84 -5.01 -9.38
N PHE A 163 -7.79 -5.82 -9.33
CA PHE A 163 -7.30 -6.59 -10.47
C PHE A 163 -8.37 -7.53 -11.02
N VAL A 164 -8.97 -8.37 -10.20
CA VAL A 164 -10.03 -9.30 -10.62
C VAL A 164 -11.23 -8.55 -11.18
N SER A 165 -11.59 -7.40 -10.59
CA SER A 165 -12.66 -6.55 -11.11
C SER A 165 -12.34 -5.98 -12.49
N SER A 166 -11.11 -5.53 -12.72
CA SER A 166 -10.67 -4.95 -14.01
C SER A 166 -10.58 -5.98 -15.13
N LEU A 167 -10.30 -7.25 -14.80
CA LEU A 167 -10.30 -8.34 -15.78
C LEU A 167 -11.69 -8.62 -16.38
N ASN A 168 -12.75 -8.35 -15.63
CA ASN A 168 -14.13 -8.65 -16.00
C ASN A 168 -14.84 -7.53 -16.77
N VAL A 169 -14.17 -6.39 -17.00
CA VAL A 169 -14.75 -5.28 -17.76
C VAL A 169 -14.79 -5.63 -19.24
N SER A 170 -16.01 -5.61 -19.80
CA SER A 170 -16.21 -5.75 -21.24
C SER A 170 -15.72 -4.47 -21.95
N PRO A 171 -14.91 -4.58 -23.02
CA PRO A 171 -14.44 -3.42 -23.79
C PRO A 171 -15.60 -2.55 -24.31
N VAL A 172 -16.72 -3.17 -24.68
CA VAL A 172 -17.91 -2.48 -25.20
C VAL A 172 -18.55 -1.59 -24.12
N LYS A 173 -18.60 -2.03 -22.85
CA LYS A 173 -19.16 -1.23 -21.75
C LYS A 173 -18.30 -0.04 -21.34
N ALA A 174 -17.01 -0.07 -21.63
CA ALA A 174 -16.09 1.04 -21.33
C ALA A 174 -16.32 2.24 -22.26
N PHE A 175 -16.88 2.02 -23.45
CA PHE A 175 -17.19 3.08 -24.42
C PHE A 175 -18.62 3.62 -24.31
N ASP A 176 -19.58 2.81 -23.81
CA ASP A 176 -20.98 3.21 -23.74
C ASP A 176 -21.30 4.23 -22.63
N GLY A 177 -20.35 4.56 -21.77
CA GLY A 177 -20.54 5.58 -20.71
C GLY A 177 -21.76 5.38 -19.80
N GLN A 178 -22.56 4.31 -20.05
CA GLN A 178 -23.85 4.09 -19.41
C GLN A 178 -23.81 2.90 -18.46
N SER A 179 -24.37 3.16 -17.28
CA SER A 179 -24.77 2.21 -16.25
C SER A 179 -23.65 1.36 -15.65
N LEU A 180 -23.04 1.93 -14.63
CA LEU A 180 -22.46 1.12 -13.56
C LEU A 180 -23.52 0.11 -13.08
N PRO A 181 -23.30 -1.21 -13.20
CA PRO A 181 -24.20 -2.15 -12.56
C PRO A 181 -24.22 -1.82 -11.07
N ARG A 182 -25.40 -1.54 -10.54
CA ARG A 182 -25.64 -1.32 -9.11
C ARG A 182 -25.22 -2.59 -8.38
N LYS A 183 -23.93 -2.68 -8.05
CA LYS A 183 -23.40 -3.82 -7.29
C LYS A 183 -24.07 -3.79 -5.92
N ARG A 184 -24.88 -4.82 -5.63
CA ARG A 184 -25.42 -5.04 -4.28
C ARG A 184 -24.27 -4.93 -3.29
N LEU A 185 -24.45 -4.08 -2.30
CA LEU A 185 -23.52 -3.93 -1.19
C LEU A 185 -23.35 -5.32 -0.55
N SER A 186 -22.18 -5.91 -0.70
CA SER A 186 -21.88 -7.16 0.01
C SER A 186 -21.87 -6.85 1.50
N VAL A 187 -22.54 -7.69 2.28
CA VAL A 187 -22.61 -7.60 3.76
C VAL A 187 -21.19 -7.46 4.34
N PHE A 188 -20.21 -8.11 3.74
CA PHE A 188 -18.81 -8.01 4.13
C PHE A 188 -18.25 -6.58 4.03
N ARG A 189 -18.68 -5.76 3.05
CA ARG A 189 -18.25 -4.35 2.94
C ARG A 189 -18.85 -3.46 4.02
N VAL A 190 -20.07 -3.76 4.42
CA VAL A 190 -20.75 -3.04 5.50
C VAL A 190 -20.06 -3.34 6.83
N ILE A 191 -19.73 -4.62 7.07
CA ILE A 191 -19.01 -5.03 8.29
C ILE A 191 -17.62 -4.39 8.36
N VAL A 192 -16.84 -4.45 7.28
CA VAL A 192 -15.50 -3.81 7.23
C VAL A 192 -15.59 -2.30 7.39
N GLY A 193 -16.61 -1.65 6.80
CA GLY A 193 -16.82 -0.22 6.94
C GLY A 193 -17.20 0.18 8.37
N VAL A 194 -18.00 -0.62 9.06
CA VAL A 194 -18.39 -0.36 10.47
C VAL A 194 -17.22 -0.61 11.43
N VAL A 195 -16.46 -1.68 11.21
CA VAL A 195 -15.27 -2.00 12.05
C VAL A 195 -14.16 -0.96 11.88
N SER A 196 -14.05 -0.30 10.72
CA SER A 196 -13.05 0.76 10.51
C SER A 196 -13.53 2.16 10.96
N ALA A 197 -14.78 2.30 11.40
CA ALA A 197 -15.33 3.56 11.89
C ALA A 197 -15.42 3.63 13.43
N ILE A 198 -15.10 2.52 14.12
CA ILE A 198 -14.96 2.39 15.57
C ILE A 198 -13.48 2.43 15.94
#